data_8ab6bb884a8c4e4c37efb2940463353c
#
_entry.id   8ab6bb884a8c4e4c37efb2940463353c
#
_cell.length_a   1.000
_cell.length_b   1.000
_cell.length_c   1.000
_cell.angle_alpha   90.00
_cell.angle_beta   90.00
_cell.angle_gamma   90.00
#
_symmetry.space_group_name_H-M   'P 1'
#
loop_
_entity.id
_entity.type
_entity.pdbx_description
1 polymer ?
#
loop_
_entity_poly.entity_id
_entity_poly.type
_entity_poly.pdbx_seq_one_letter_code
_entity_poly.pdbx_strand_id
1 'polypeptide(L)'
;MIVTVLGSGSNGGVPQWDCCCPACTRAREDPRLRRTRSSVAVSVDGARHVLVDASPDLKFQLEAVGLTPIPDEAVHGRHNRVDAVLLTHGHGDHCVGLAEFSTGKSFEIPVHAPEDLIRFLFGDPDDSNFFGDLGRLASNYVTPHVLDDSGRLELLDGLHVSGFEINHTDRLEDGTCFPSSTFGYELEADGSRLVYTSDLGLLTNNLLERVKGSDLFMLDATFWWDDELTRLSGIRKTSYELGHVPVEESVEMLRDLDVDRIVYTHLNHTNPMLDPMQPMADIVKNAGFEIAHDGMTIKF
;
A
#
# COMPACT_ATOMS: atom_id res chain seq x y z
N MET A 1 1.06 18.44 4.48
CA MET A 1 0.81 17.25 3.62
C MET A 1 -0.53 16.60 4.00
N ILE A 2 -1.22 15.95 3.05
CA ILE A 2 -2.49 15.22 3.26
C ILE A 2 -2.30 13.80 2.77
N VAL A 3 -2.56 12.82 3.63
CA VAL A 3 -2.51 11.39 3.31
C VAL A 3 -3.92 10.81 3.44
N THR A 4 -4.44 10.22 2.38
CA THR A 4 -5.75 9.55 2.37
C THR A 4 -5.55 8.07 2.13
N VAL A 5 -5.99 7.23 3.05
CA VAL A 5 -5.99 5.78 2.89
C VAL A 5 -7.09 5.39 1.91
N LEU A 6 -6.72 4.88 0.75
CA LEU A 6 -7.66 4.40 -0.27
C LEU A 6 -8.16 3.01 0.08
N GLY A 7 -7.25 2.14 0.51
CA GLY A 7 -7.51 0.81 1.00
C GLY A 7 -6.54 0.41 2.10
N SER A 8 -6.97 -0.42 3.02
CA SER A 8 -6.23 -0.79 4.24
C SER A 8 -6.16 -2.31 4.47
N GLY A 9 -6.69 -3.11 3.57
CA GLY A 9 -6.63 -4.57 3.60
C GLY A 9 -5.48 -5.14 2.78
N SER A 10 -5.08 -6.37 3.08
CA SER A 10 -4.10 -7.12 2.30
C SER A 10 -4.72 -7.75 1.04
N ASN A 11 -4.01 -8.63 0.38
CA ASN A 11 -4.37 -9.23 -0.92
C ASN A 11 -5.84 -9.72 -1.02
N GLY A 12 -6.38 -10.34 0.01
CA GLY A 12 -7.77 -10.82 0.01
C GLY A 12 -8.84 -9.75 0.19
N GLY A 13 -8.47 -8.59 0.71
CA GLY A 13 -9.40 -7.59 1.24
C GLY A 13 -10.27 -8.12 2.39
N VAL A 14 -11.16 -7.29 2.91
CA VAL A 14 -12.13 -7.68 3.95
C VAL A 14 -13.52 -7.19 3.52
N PRO A 15 -14.47 -8.10 3.24
CA PRO A 15 -14.39 -9.56 3.33
C PRO A 15 -13.61 -10.18 2.17
N GLN A 16 -12.80 -11.19 2.43
CA GLN A 16 -12.28 -12.05 1.38
C GLN A 16 -13.41 -12.84 0.74
N TRP A 17 -13.38 -13.02 -0.58
CA TRP A 17 -14.52 -13.50 -1.38
C TRP A 17 -15.02 -14.89 -0.98
N ASP A 18 -14.15 -15.81 -0.59
CA ASP A 18 -14.42 -17.21 -0.24
C ASP A 18 -14.38 -17.49 1.28
N CYS A 19 -14.24 -16.45 2.13
CA CYS A 19 -14.07 -16.61 3.56
C CYS A 19 -15.33 -16.27 4.36
N CYS A 20 -15.60 -17.08 5.41
CA CYS A 20 -16.69 -16.89 6.38
C CYS A 20 -16.19 -16.68 7.81
N CYS A 21 -14.92 -16.24 8.01
CA CYS A 21 -14.43 -15.91 9.33
C CYS A 21 -15.24 -14.76 9.98
N PRO A 22 -15.14 -14.55 11.30
CA PRO A 22 -15.92 -13.52 11.98
C PRO A 22 -15.76 -12.12 11.37
N ALA A 23 -14.56 -11.71 10.99
CA ALA A 23 -14.32 -10.42 10.34
C ALA A 23 -15.01 -10.32 8.97
N CYS A 24 -14.85 -11.33 8.11
CA CYS A 24 -15.48 -11.36 6.79
C CYS A 24 -17.02 -11.38 6.87
N THR A 25 -17.59 -12.14 7.83
CA THR A 25 -19.04 -12.18 8.04
C THR A 25 -19.57 -10.82 8.44
N ARG A 26 -18.95 -10.17 9.44
CA ARG A 26 -19.36 -8.82 9.88
C ARG A 26 -19.20 -7.78 8.77
N ALA A 27 -18.11 -7.84 7.99
CA ALA A 27 -17.90 -6.87 6.90
C ALA A 27 -18.90 -7.04 5.73
N ARG A 28 -19.55 -8.21 5.60
CA ARG A 28 -20.69 -8.38 4.66
C ARG A 28 -21.96 -7.73 5.18
N GLU A 29 -22.18 -7.77 6.50
CA GLU A 29 -23.34 -7.19 7.17
C GLU A 29 -23.20 -5.67 7.34
N ASP A 30 -21.99 -5.19 7.69
CA ASP A 30 -21.70 -3.76 7.87
C ASP A 30 -20.62 -3.27 6.88
N PRO A 31 -21.01 -2.53 5.84
CA PRO A 31 -20.06 -2.02 4.84
C PRO A 31 -18.94 -1.12 5.41
N ARG A 32 -19.12 -0.52 6.60
CA ARG A 32 -18.10 0.31 7.25
C ARG A 32 -16.89 -0.49 7.74
N LEU A 33 -17.04 -1.81 7.87
CA LEU A 33 -15.98 -2.73 8.28
C LEU A 33 -15.19 -3.31 7.10
N ARG A 34 -15.62 -2.97 5.88
CA ARG A 34 -14.91 -3.40 4.67
C ARG A 34 -13.56 -2.72 4.56
N ARG A 35 -12.61 -3.47 3.99
CA ARG A 35 -11.28 -2.97 3.64
C ARG A 35 -10.93 -3.43 2.24
N THR A 36 -10.73 -2.50 1.36
CA THR A 36 -10.17 -2.74 0.03
C THR A 36 -8.65 -2.91 0.14
N ARG A 37 -8.00 -3.38 -0.91
CA ARG A 37 -6.56 -3.68 -0.91
C ARG A 37 -5.75 -2.40 -0.76
N SER A 38 -4.58 -2.55 -0.14
CA SER A 38 -3.76 -1.44 0.33
C SER A 38 -3.36 -0.46 -0.77
N SER A 39 -3.61 0.81 -0.54
CA SER A 39 -3.15 1.93 -1.36
C SER A 39 -3.39 3.23 -0.59
N VAL A 40 -2.57 4.25 -0.84
CA VAL A 40 -2.75 5.59 -0.27
C VAL A 40 -2.63 6.66 -1.35
N ALA A 41 -3.33 7.79 -1.16
CA ALA A 41 -3.16 9.00 -1.96
C ALA A 41 -2.51 10.09 -1.11
N VAL A 42 -1.44 10.69 -1.62
CA VAL A 42 -0.70 11.77 -0.96
C VAL A 42 -0.83 13.05 -1.77
N SER A 43 -1.10 14.16 -1.09
CA SER A 43 -1.28 15.48 -1.70
C SER A 43 -0.67 16.58 -0.83
N VAL A 44 -0.25 17.66 -1.46
CA VAL A 44 0.16 18.89 -0.77
C VAL A 44 -1.02 19.86 -0.68
N ASP A 45 -1.77 20.01 -1.75
CA ASP A 45 -2.82 21.03 -1.91
C ASP A 45 -4.26 20.49 -1.81
N GLY A 46 -4.42 19.16 -1.78
CA GLY A 46 -5.72 18.48 -1.81
C GLY A 46 -6.38 18.43 -3.18
N ALA A 47 -5.75 18.98 -4.22
CA ALA A 47 -6.25 18.97 -5.59
C ALA A 47 -5.57 17.88 -6.44
N ARG A 48 -4.25 17.81 -6.35
CA ARG A 48 -3.37 16.90 -7.09
C ARG A 48 -2.82 15.82 -6.16
N HIS A 49 -2.69 14.59 -6.65
CA HIS A 49 -2.36 13.43 -5.81
C HIS A 49 -1.31 12.53 -6.45
N VAL A 50 -0.40 12.03 -5.63
CA VAL A 50 0.45 10.88 -5.93
C VAL A 50 -0.14 9.66 -5.23
N LEU A 51 -0.33 8.57 -5.95
CA LEU A 51 -0.74 7.30 -5.36
C LEU A 51 0.49 6.50 -4.95
N VAL A 52 0.42 5.82 -3.82
CA VAL A 52 1.32 4.70 -3.51
C VAL A 52 0.51 3.43 -3.64
N ASP A 53 0.90 2.61 -4.58
CA ASP A 53 0.24 1.43 -5.11
C ASP A 53 -1.08 1.70 -5.87
N ALA A 54 -1.36 0.81 -6.81
CA ALA A 54 -2.57 0.79 -7.63
C ALA A 54 -3.27 -0.56 -7.47
N SER A 55 -4.11 -0.65 -6.45
CA SER A 55 -4.81 -1.90 -6.12
C SER A 55 -5.88 -2.25 -7.17
N PRO A 56 -6.31 -3.51 -7.28
CA PRO A 56 -7.42 -3.91 -8.14
C PRO A 56 -8.75 -3.18 -7.84
N ASP A 57 -8.84 -2.56 -6.67
CA ASP A 57 -10.02 -1.80 -6.21
C ASP A 57 -9.94 -0.31 -6.57
N LEU A 58 -8.89 0.13 -7.27
CA LEU A 58 -8.51 1.54 -7.47
C LEU A 58 -9.69 2.42 -7.90
N LYS A 59 -10.47 2.00 -8.90
CA LYS A 59 -11.62 2.76 -9.39
C LYS A 59 -12.61 3.07 -8.25
N PHE A 60 -12.97 2.06 -7.48
CA PHE A 60 -13.92 2.22 -6.38
C PHE A 60 -13.33 3.02 -5.23
N GLN A 61 -12.03 2.88 -4.99
CA GLN A 61 -11.30 3.64 -3.98
C GLN A 61 -11.31 5.13 -4.28
N LEU A 62 -10.97 5.52 -5.51
CA LEU A 62 -10.98 6.92 -5.94
C LEU A 62 -12.38 7.55 -5.82
N GLU A 63 -13.41 6.83 -6.24
CA GLU A 63 -14.81 7.27 -6.10
C GLU A 63 -15.21 7.43 -4.62
N ALA A 64 -14.84 6.47 -3.76
CA ALA A 64 -15.21 6.46 -2.35
C ALA A 64 -14.63 7.64 -1.56
N VAL A 65 -13.40 8.06 -1.90
CA VAL A 65 -12.74 9.19 -1.22
C VAL A 65 -12.94 10.53 -1.93
N GLY A 66 -13.75 10.57 -3.00
CA GLY A 66 -14.07 11.79 -3.73
C GLY A 66 -12.92 12.32 -4.62
N LEU A 67 -11.97 11.47 -5.01
CA LEU A 67 -10.96 11.79 -6.02
C LEU A 67 -11.54 11.65 -7.45
N THR A 68 -12.70 12.21 -7.63
CA THR A 68 -13.47 12.21 -8.87
C THR A 68 -13.16 13.44 -9.71
N PRO A 69 -13.47 13.40 -11.03
CA PRO A 69 -13.30 14.56 -11.90
C PRO A 69 -14.03 15.81 -11.38
N ILE A 70 -13.41 16.98 -11.50
CA ILE A 70 -14.02 18.28 -11.21
C ILE A 70 -14.62 18.80 -12.54
N PRO A 71 -15.95 18.98 -12.64
CA PRO A 71 -16.59 19.31 -13.93
C PRO A 71 -16.10 20.61 -14.55
N ASP A 72 -15.86 21.65 -13.73
CA ASP A 72 -15.40 22.96 -14.21
C ASP A 72 -13.95 22.97 -14.70
N GLU A 73 -13.17 21.94 -14.33
CA GLU A 73 -11.78 21.77 -14.76
C GLU A 73 -11.65 20.75 -15.91
N ALA A 74 -12.77 20.14 -16.32
CA ALA A 74 -12.76 19.06 -17.30
C ALA A 74 -12.54 19.57 -18.72
N VAL A 75 -11.57 18.96 -19.42
CA VAL A 75 -11.35 19.15 -20.86
C VAL A 75 -12.01 18.01 -21.62
N HIS A 76 -12.94 18.31 -22.51
CA HIS A 76 -13.75 17.30 -23.23
C HIS A 76 -14.45 16.30 -22.29
N GLY A 77 -14.90 16.79 -21.10
CA GLY A 77 -15.59 15.98 -20.08
C GLY A 77 -14.67 15.06 -19.29
N ARG A 78 -13.36 15.29 -19.31
CA ARG A 78 -12.37 14.51 -18.56
C ARG A 78 -11.51 15.43 -17.71
N HIS A 79 -11.26 15.00 -16.48
CA HIS A 79 -10.32 15.61 -15.56
C HIS A 79 -9.63 14.50 -14.76
N ASN A 80 -8.33 14.62 -14.53
CA ASN A 80 -7.53 13.69 -13.76
C ASN A 80 -6.96 14.39 -12.53
N ARG A 81 -7.02 13.74 -11.37
CA ARG A 81 -6.47 14.20 -10.11
C ARG A 81 -5.30 13.35 -9.61
N VAL A 82 -4.90 12.33 -10.40
CA VAL A 82 -3.76 11.46 -10.13
C VAL A 82 -2.62 11.87 -11.05
N ASP A 83 -1.54 12.39 -10.49
CA ASP A 83 -0.41 12.93 -11.24
C ASP A 83 0.73 11.91 -11.41
N ALA A 84 0.85 10.98 -10.48
CA ALA A 84 1.83 9.90 -10.54
C ALA A 84 1.39 8.70 -9.68
N VAL A 85 1.98 7.55 -9.95
CA VAL A 85 1.87 6.34 -9.13
C VAL A 85 3.27 5.89 -8.72
N LEU A 86 3.45 5.61 -7.45
CA LEU A 86 4.61 4.91 -6.88
C LEU A 86 4.19 3.46 -6.67
N LEU A 87 4.95 2.48 -7.13
CA LEU A 87 4.69 1.07 -6.84
C LEU A 87 5.72 0.55 -5.85
N THR A 88 5.25 -0.07 -4.78
CA THR A 88 6.12 -0.66 -3.77
C THR A 88 6.75 -1.97 -4.25
N HIS A 89 5.97 -2.85 -4.87
CA HIS A 89 6.41 -4.14 -5.39
C HIS A 89 5.39 -4.74 -6.39
N GLY A 90 5.66 -5.92 -6.90
CA GLY A 90 4.92 -6.51 -8.01
C GLY A 90 3.77 -7.44 -7.64
N HIS A 91 3.35 -7.55 -6.38
CA HIS A 91 2.16 -8.32 -6.04
C HIS A 91 0.91 -7.72 -6.66
N GLY A 92 -0.03 -8.57 -7.06
CA GLY A 92 -1.21 -8.14 -7.82
C GLY A 92 -2.11 -7.14 -7.09
N ASP A 93 -2.17 -7.20 -5.78
CA ASP A 93 -2.92 -6.26 -4.94
C ASP A 93 -2.31 -4.86 -4.90
N HIS A 94 -1.07 -4.68 -5.35
CA HIS A 94 -0.38 -3.39 -5.41
C HIS A 94 -0.25 -2.81 -6.82
N CYS A 95 -0.34 -3.63 -7.89
CA CYS A 95 -0.04 -3.15 -9.25
C CYS A 95 -1.14 -3.39 -10.30
N VAL A 96 -2.07 -4.34 -10.09
CA VAL A 96 -3.07 -4.70 -11.12
C VAL A 96 -4.02 -3.54 -11.46
N GLY A 97 -4.26 -2.64 -10.52
CA GLY A 97 -5.08 -1.45 -10.73
C GLY A 97 -4.52 -0.44 -11.76
N LEU A 98 -3.26 -0.58 -12.18
CA LEU A 98 -2.73 0.20 -13.31
C LEU A 98 -3.56 0.02 -14.58
N ALA A 99 -4.27 -1.11 -14.72
CA ALA A 99 -5.17 -1.36 -15.84
C ALA A 99 -6.33 -0.35 -15.92
N GLU A 100 -6.74 0.26 -14.81
CA GLU A 100 -7.81 1.27 -14.78
C GLU A 100 -7.43 2.52 -15.59
N PHE A 101 -6.16 2.87 -15.65
CA PHE A 101 -5.69 4.01 -16.44
C PHE A 101 -5.84 3.78 -17.94
N SER A 102 -5.95 2.52 -18.41
CA SER A 102 -6.11 2.19 -19.83
C SER A 102 -7.37 2.76 -20.46
N THR A 103 -8.34 3.19 -19.67
CA THR A 103 -9.58 3.84 -20.14
C THR A 103 -9.44 5.35 -20.27
N GLY A 104 -8.37 5.95 -19.73
CA GLY A 104 -8.15 7.39 -19.63
C GLY A 104 -7.36 8.00 -20.76
N LYS A 105 -7.74 7.82 -22.03
CA LYS A 105 -7.00 8.25 -23.24
C LYS A 105 -6.54 9.72 -23.32
N SER A 106 -6.84 10.54 -22.33
CA SER A 106 -6.49 11.96 -22.34
C SER A 106 -5.33 12.32 -21.42
N PHE A 107 -4.82 11.35 -20.65
CA PHE A 107 -3.80 11.57 -19.63
C PHE A 107 -2.75 10.47 -19.72
N GLU A 108 -1.51 10.84 -19.54
CA GLU A 108 -0.37 9.94 -19.38
C GLU A 108 0.07 10.02 -17.92
N ILE A 109 0.06 8.89 -17.23
CA ILE A 109 0.37 8.82 -15.80
C ILE A 109 1.79 8.27 -15.62
N PRO A 110 2.73 9.04 -15.05
CA PRO A 110 4.03 8.53 -14.65
C PRO A 110 3.89 7.44 -13.59
N VAL A 111 4.54 6.30 -13.79
CA VAL A 111 4.63 5.21 -12.81
C VAL A 111 6.09 5.03 -12.43
N HIS A 112 6.38 5.28 -11.16
CA HIS A 112 7.73 5.18 -10.61
C HIS A 112 7.86 3.93 -9.75
N ALA A 113 8.92 3.15 -9.98
CA ALA A 113 9.17 1.90 -9.26
C ALA A 113 10.65 1.50 -9.38
N PRO A 114 11.13 0.51 -8.57
CA PRO A 114 12.45 -0.09 -8.75
C PRO A 114 12.64 -0.62 -10.18
N GLU A 115 13.89 -0.66 -10.65
CA GLU A 115 14.23 -1.07 -12.03
C GLU A 115 13.74 -2.48 -12.36
N ASP A 116 13.90 -3.42 -11.44
CA ASP A 116 13.49 -4.81 -11.62
C ASP A 116 11.96 -4.93 -11.70
N LEU A 117 11.20 -4.13 -10.93
CA LEU A 117 9.75 -4.07 -11.02
C LEU A 117 9.28 -3.44 -12.33
N ILE A 118 9.91 -2.35 -12.77
CA ILE A 118 9.64 -1.78 -14.10
C ILE A 118 9.88 -2.81 -15.20
N ARG A 119 11.00 -3.53 -15.12
CA ARG A 119 11.32 -4.59 -16.08
C ARG A 119 10.31 -5.75 -16.03
N PHE A 120 9.87 -6.14 -14.83
CA PHE A 120 8.88 -7.20 -14.64
C PHE A 120 7.51 -6.82 -15.22
N LEU A 121 7.04 -5.59 -14.99
CA LEU A 121 5.71 -5.13 -15.43
C LEU A 121 5.67 -4.69 -16.90
N PHE A 122 6.73 -4.05 -17.40
CA PHE A 122 6.76 -3.38 -18.71
C PHE A 122 7.86 -3.91 -19.63
N GLY A 123 8.64 -4.91 -19.17
CA GLY A 123 9.83 -5.40 -19.85
C GLY A 123 9.57 -6.19 -21.11
N ASP A 124 10.58 -6.94 -21.55
CA ASP A 124 10.74 -7.47 -22.91
C ASP A 124 9.46 -8.00 -23.55
N PRO A 125 9.08 -7.55 -24.77
CA PRO A 125 7.90 -8.04 -25.50
C PRO A 125 7.86 -9.54 -25.75
N ASP A 126 9.00 -10.23 -25.62
CA ASP A 126 9.12 -11.68 -25.80
C ASP A 126 8.84 -12.47 -24.50
N ASP A 127 8.81 -11.82 -23.34
CA ASP A 127 8.38 -12.40 -22.07
C ASP A 127 6.87 -12.32 -21.90
N SER A 128 6.13 -13.27 -22.49
CA SER A 128 4.69 -13.39 -22.32
C SER A 128 4.34 -13.94 -20.94
N ASN A 129 4.23 -13.08 -19.96
CA ASN A 129 3.62 -13.40 -18.67
C ASN A 129 2.43 -12.45 -18.43
N PHE A 130 1.55 -12.82 -17.49
CA PHE A 130 0.33 -12.02 -17.19
C PHE A 130 0.65 -10.55 -16.87
N PHE A 131 1.70 -10.30 -16.12
CA PHE A 131 2.07 -8.93 -15.74
C PHE A 131 2.68 -8.14 -16.90
N GLY A 132 3.46 -8.78 -17.77
CA GLY A 132 3.93 -8.14 -19.01
C GLY A 132 2.79 -7.78 -19.96
N ASP A 133 1.74 -8.58 -20.01
CA ASP A 133 0.53 -8.25 -20.78
C ASP A 133 -0.26 -7.11 -20.15
N LEU A 134 -0.33 -7.03 -18.82
CA LEU A 134 -0.91 -5.92 -18.09
C LEU A 134 -0.13 -4.63 -18.36
N GLY A 135 1.19 -4.67 -18.26
CA GLY A 135 2.07 -3.55 -18.58
C GLY A 135 1.89 -3.07 -20.02
N ARG A 136 1.76 -3.98 -20.98
CA ARG A 136 1.47 -3.64 -22.40
C ARG A 136 0.11 -2.98 -22.59
N LEU A 137 -0.91 -3.41 -21.87
CA LEU A 137 -2.22 -2.74 -21.89
C LEU A 137 -2.13 -1.34 -21.29
N ALA A 138 -1.39 -1.19 -20.20
CA ALA A 138 -1.20 0.08 -19.53
C ALA A 138 -0.22 1.03 -20.26
N SER A 139 0.78 0.53 -21.00
CA SER A 139 1.88 1.30 -21.59
C SER A 139 1.46 2.41 -22.57
N ASN A 140 0.22 2.43 -23.05
CA ASN A 140 -0.32 3.52 -23.85
C ASN A 140 -0.86 4.69 -23.00
N TYR A 141 -0.89 4.55 -21.67
CA TYR A 141 -1.55 5.48 -20.74
C TYR A 141 -0.73 5.76 -19.49
N VAL A 142 0.30 4.95 -19.24
CA VAL A 142 1.25 5.14 -18.16
C VAL A 142 2.67 5.15 -18.75
N THR A 143 3.54 5.98 -18.17
CA THR A 143 4.95 6.06 -18.55
C THR A 143 5.79 5.50 -17.40
N PRO A 144 6.47 4.36 -17.61
CA PRO A 144 7.33 3.80 -16.56
C PRO A 144 8.61 4.63 -16.37
N HIS A 145 8.95 4.88 -15.12
CA HIS A 145 10.15 5.56 -14.69
C HIS A 145 10.85 4.75 -13.59
N VAL A 146 12.14 4.52 -13.76
CA VAL A 146 12.95 3.89 -12.73
C VAL A 146 13.17 4.88 -11.60
N LEU A 147 12.87 4.47 -10.37
CA LEU A 147 13.24 5.16 -9.16
C LEU A 147 14.27 4.30 -8.42
N ASP A 148 15.50 4.78 -8.34
CA ASP A 148 16.55 4.12 -7.59
C ASP A 148 16.56 4.56 -6.12
N ASP A 149 17.24 3.82 -5.26
CA ASP A 149 17.35 4.09 -3.83
C ASP A 149 18.24 5.29 -3.48
N SER A 150 18.92 5.86 -4.46
CA SER A 150 19.78 7.06 -4.34
C SER A 150 19.07 8.34 -4.76
N GLY A 151 17.91 8.24 -5.42
CA GLY A 151 17.18 9.35 -6.03
C GLY A 151 16.17 10.01 -5.09
N ARG A 152 16.21 11.35 -5.04
CA ARG A 152 15.13 12.17 -4.51
C ARG A 152 14.46 12.86 -5.69
N LEU A 153 13.17 12.61 -5.88
CA LEU A 153 12.39 13.10 -7.01
C LEU A 153 11.28 14.03 -6.51
N GLU A 154 11.10 15.16 -7.17
CA GLU A 154 9.93 16.01 -6.97
C GLU A 154 8.81 15.58 -7.94
N LEU A 155 7.69 15.10 -7.40
CA LEU A 155 6.54 14.60 -8.18
C LEU A 155 5.41 15.62 -8.31
N LEU A 156 5.23 16.46 -7.31
CA LEU A 156 4.32 17.60 -7.29
C LEU A 156 5.09 18.81 -6.74
N ASP A 157 4.57 20.00 -6.96
CA ASP A 157 5.17 21.20 -6.42
C ASP A 157 5.36 21.08 -4.89
N GLY A 158 6.62 20.93 -4.46
CA GLY A 158 7.02 20.76 -3.07
C GLY A 158 6.87 19.35 -2.49
N LEU A 159 6.37 18.36 -3.24
CA LEU A 159 6.35 16.96 -2.78
C LEU A 159 7.57 16.21 -3.31
N HIS A 160 8.48 15.90 -2.42
CA HIS A 160 9.66 15.10 -2.71
C HIS A 160 9.47 13.66 -2.26
N VAL A 161 9.96 12.72 -3.08
CA VAL A 161 9.87 11.29 -2.82
C VAL A 161 11.25 10.65 -2.93
N SER A 162 11.54 9.75 -2.00
CA SER A 162 12.71 8.85 -2.06
C SER A 162 12.26 7.42 -1.81
N GLY A 163 12.69 6.50 -2.67
CA GLY A 163 12.49 5.06 -2.48
C GLY A 163 13.65 4.46 -1.69
N PHE A 164 13.39 3.37 -0.99
CA PHE A 164 14.42 2.57 -0.34
C PHE A 164 13.98 1.11 -0.25
N GLU A 165 14.93 0.20 -0.45
CA GLU A 165 14.66 -1.23 -0.39
C GLU A 165 14.32 -1.65 1.04
N ILE A 166 13.29 -2.50 1.17
CA ILE A 166 12.88 -3.10 2.44
C ILE A 166 12.85 -4.61 2.33
N ASN A 167 12.92 -5.27 3.49
CA ASN A 167 12.84 -6.71 3.55
C ASN A 167 11.37 -7.15 3.48
N HIS A 168 10.97 -7.60 2.31
CA HIS A 168 9.74 -8.33 2.08
C HIS A 168 10.02 -9.32 0.95
N THR A 169 9.96 -10.60 1.25
CA THR A 169 10.20 -11.67 0.26
C THR A 169 9.02 -12.61 0.28
N ASP A 170 8.29 -12.64 -0.79
CA ASP A 170 7.37 -13.75 -1.03
C ASP A 170 8.11 -14.85 -1.81
N ARG A 171 8.01 -16.08 -1.31
CA ARG A 171 8.52 -17.26 -2.00
C ARG A 171 7.35 -17.98 -2.65
N LEU A 172 7.48 -18.19 -3.95
CA LEU A 172 6.59 -19.06 -4.70
C LEU A 172 6.66 -20.50 -4.16
N GLU A 173 5.66 -21.33 -4.45
CA GLU A 173 5.59 -22.72 -3.98
C GLU A 173 6.80 -23.57 -4.39
N ASP A 174 7.46 -23.22 -5.49
CA ASP A 174 8.69 -23.88 -6.00
C ASP A 174 9.97 -23.39 -5.27
N GLY A 175 9.84 -22.45 -4.33
CA GLY A 175 10.94 -21.88 -3.56
C GLY A 175 11.66 -20.72 -4.24
N THR A 176 11.24 -20.30 -5.44
CA THR A 176 11.76 -19.09 -6.09
C THR A 176 11.24 -17.85 -5.37
N CYS A 177 12.06 -16.80 -5.28
CA CYS A 177 11.62 -15.50 -4.79
C CYS A 177 10.81 -14.78 -5.88
N PHE A 178 9.86 -13.95 -5.46
CA PHE A 178 9.17 -13.04 -6.39
C PHE A 178 10.20 -12.17 -7.13
N PRO A 179 10.05 -11.95 -8.44
CA PRO A 179 11.12 -11.40 -9.28
C PRO A 179 11.32 -9.88 -9.15
N SER A 180 10.83 -9.23 -8.12
CA SER A 180 11.05 -7.80 -7.91
C SER A 180 11.40 -7.46 -6.46
N SER A 181 12.23 -6.41 -6.30
CA SER A 181 12.49 -5.78 -5.01
C SER A 181 11.23 -5.16 -4.43
N THR A 182 11.17 -5.04 -3.11
CA THR A 182 10.11 -4.30 -2.42
C THR A 182 10.67 -3.00 -1.87
N PHE A 183 10.01 -1.89 -2.18
CA PHE A 183 10.40 -0.56 -1.74
C PHE A 183 9.42 0.01 -0.70
N GLY A 184 10.00 0.65 0.33
CA GLY A 184 9.32 1.66 1.11
C GLY A 184 9.55 3.04 0.49
N TYR A 185 8.73 4.01 0.86
CA TYR A 185 8.84 5.38 0.39
C TYR A 185 8.90 6.37 1.53
N GLU A 186 9.80 7.35 1.41
CA GLU A 186 9.73 8.61 2.15
C GLU A 186 9.12 9.68 1.25
N LEU A 187 8.09 10.36 1.76
CA LEU A 187 7.45 11.48 1.11
C LEU A 187 7.56 12.71 2.01
N GLU A 188 8.13 13.79 1.48
CA GLU A 188 8.40 15.01 2.23
C GLU A 188 7.76 16.23 1.55
N ALA A 189 7.02 17.02 2.29
CA ALA A 189 6.48 18.31 1.84
C ALA A 189 6.28 19.26 3.03
N ASP A 190 6.62 20.54 2.85
CA ASP A 190 6.41 21.62 3.83
C ASP A 190 6.99 21.31 5.23
N GLY A 191 8.10 20.58 5.28
CA GLY A 191 8.75 20.16 6.52
C GLY A 191 8.12 18.93 7.18
N SER A 192 7.07 18.38 6.63
CA SER A 192 6.43 17.13 7.09
C SER A 192 6.97 15.92 6.34
N ARG A 193 7.08 14.78 7.03
CA ARG A 193 7.64 13.54 6.49
C ARG A 193 6.79 12.33 6.80
N LEU A 194 6.35 11.63 5.73
CA LEU A 194 5.73 10.31 5.78
C LEU A 194 6.77 9.24 5.43
N VAL A 195 6.82 8.15 6.18
CA VAL A 195 7.46 6.90 5.78
C VAL A 195 6.39 5.83 5.60
N TYR A 196 6.38 5.16 4.45
CA TYR A 196 5.37 4.17 4.08
C TYR A 196 6.02 2.82 3.74
N THR A 197 5.60 1.75 4.42
CA THR A 197 6.06 0.36 4.23
C THR A 197 4.89 -0.59 4.44
N SER A 198 3.99 -0.72 3.43
CA SER A 198 2.76 -1.54 3.53
C SER A 198 3.04 -3.02 3.75
N ASP A 199 4.13 -3.52 3.18
CA ASP A 199 4.57 -4.91 3.26
C ASP A 199 5.98 -4.93 3.82
N LEU A 200 6.13 -5.47 5.00
CA LEU A 200 7.38 -5.40 5.76
C LEU A 200 7.67 -6.72 6.47
N GLY A 201 8.72 -7.40 6.03
CA GLY A 201 9.14 -8.66 6.63
C GLY A 201 9.94 -8.50 7.93
N LEU A 202 10.73 -7.43 8.05
CA LEU A 202 11.59 -7.20 9.22
C LEU A 202 11.71 -5.71 9.56
N LEU A 203 11.55 -5.38 10.83
CA LEU A 203 11.93 -4.09 11.39
C LEU A 203 13.44 -4.06 11.68
N THR A 204 14.24 -3.69 10.66
CA THR A 204 15.68 -3.59 10.79
C THR A 204 16.12 -2.33 11.51
N ASN A 205 17.30 -2.33 12.14
CA ASN A 205 17.86 -1.12 12.76
C ASN A 205 17.98 0.05 11.75
N ASN A 206 18.31 -0.23 10.48
CA ASN A 206 18.38 0.79 9.44
C ASN A 206 17.01 1.43 9.18
N LEU A 207 15.94 0.63 9.13
CA LEU A 207 14.59 1.15 9.00
C LEU A 207 14.18 1.96 10.23
N LEU A 208 14.45 1.47 11.44
CA LEU A 208 14.14 2.19 12.68
C LEU A 208 14.85 3.55 12.75
N GLU A 209 16.14 3.62 12.36
CA GLU A 209 16.85 4.90 12.26
C GLU A 209 16.26 5.83 11.18
N ARG A 210 15.80 5.26 10.05
CA ARG A 210 15.19 6.03 8.97
C ARG A 210 13.86 6.66 9.37
N VAL A 211 13.01 5.97 10.13
CA VAL A 211 11.69 6.48 10.51
C VAL A 211 11.74 7.44 11.71
N LYS A 212 12.83 7.52 12.47
CA LYS A 212 12.95 8.47 13.59
C LYS A 212 12.74 9.91 13.14
N GLY A 213 11.96 10.66 13.93
CA GLY A 213 11.61 12.05 13.66
C GLY A 213 10.67 12.21 12.46
N SER A 214 10.01 11.17 11.97
CA SER A 214 8.93 11.32 10.99
C SER A 214 7.62 11.71 11.66
N ASP A 215 6.80 12.49 10.95
CA ASP A 215 5.47 12.87 11.43
C ASP A 215 4.48 11.70 11.30
N LEU A 216 4.71 10.82 10.32
CA LEU A 216 3.88 9.65 10.11
C LEU A 216 4.70 8.45 9.61
N PHE A 217 4.56 7.33 10.31
CA PHE A 217 5.02 6.03 9.86
C PHE A 217 3.82 5.12 9.62
N MET A 218 3.60 4.75 8.36
CA MET A 218 2.58 3.75 7.99
C MET A 218 3.27 2.44 7.66
N LEU A 219 2.85 1.36 8.33
CA LEU A 219 3.52 0.07 8.21
C LEU A 219 2.56 -1.11 8.18
N ASP A 220 3.14 -2.25 7.84
CA ASP A 220 2.50 -3.56 7.74
C ASP A 220 1.79 -4.00 9.02
N ALA A 221 0.58 -4.52 8.84
CA ALA A 221 -0.20 -5.19 9.87
C ALA A 221 -0.92 -6.43 9.32
N THR A 222 -0.29 -7.14 8.41
CA THR A 222 -0.93 -8.30 7.76
C THR A 222 -1.38 -9.33 8.79
N PHE A 223 -0.51 -9.73 9.69
CA PHE A 223 -0.80 -10.72 10.72
C PHE A 223 -0.47 -10.22 12.12
N TRP A 224 -1.29 -10.64 13.09
CA TRP A 224 -1.00 -10.37 14.51
C TRP A 224 0.08 -11.30 15.05
N TRP A 225 -0.04 -12.63 14.77
CA TRP A 225 0.91 -13.67 15.21
C TRP A 225 1.68 -14.27 14.04
N ASP A 226 2.88 -14.76 14.30
CA ASP A 226 3.64 -15.50 13.30
C ASP A 226 2.90 -16.75 12.79
N ASP A 227 2.20 -17.47 13.67
CA ASP A 227 1.45 -18.68 13.32
C ASP A 227 -0.06 -18.46 13.07
N GLU A 228 -0.49 -17.22 12.81
CA GLU A 228 -1.90 -16.83 12.66
C GLU A 228 -2.66 -17.68 11.64
N LEU A 229 -2.10 -17.90 10.46
CA LEU A 229 -2.75 -18.71 9.43
C LEU A 229 -2.92 -20.17 9.86
N THR A 230 -1.95 -20.73 10.57
CA THR A 230 -2.05 -22.09 11.09
C THR A 230 -3.17 -22.19 12.14
N ARG A 231 -3.30 -21.20 13.01
CA ARG A 231 -4.35 -21.16 14.06
C ARG A 231 -5.75 -21.00 13.47
N LEU A 232 -5.92 -20.15 12.47
CA LEU A 232 -7.24 -19.67 12.04
C LEU A 232 -7.71 -20.23 10.69
N SER A 233 -6.81 -20.68 9.82
CA SER A 233 -7.15 -21.20 8.49
C SER A 233 -6.61 -22.58 8.19
N GLY A 234 -5.73 -23.13 9.04
CA GLY A 234 -5.07 -24.41 8.82
C GLY A 234 -3.96 -24.37 7.75
N ILE A 235 -3.65 -23.21 7.22
CA ILE A 235 -2.53 -23.01 6.27
C ILE A 235 -1.23 -23.05 7.07
N ARG A 236 -0.33 -23.96 6.70
CA ARG A 236 0.95 -24.15 7.40
C ARG A 236 2.03 -23.22 6.86
N LYS A 237 1.81 -21.91 6.97
CA LYS A 237 2.79 -20.87 6.68
C LYS A 237 2.82 -19.88 7.83
N THR A 238 4.01 -19.38 8.14
CA THR A 238 4.19 -18.34 9.15
C THR A 238 4.11 -16.95 8.51
N SER A 239 3.92 -15.93 9.33
CA SER A 239 3.94 -14.53 8.92
C SER A 239 5.29 -14.18 8.27
N TYR A 240 6.38 -14.59 8.89
CA TYR A 240 7.73 -14.37 8.36
C TYR A 240 8.01 -15.12 7.05
N GLU A 241 7.48 -16.35 6.88
CA GLU A 241 7.59 -17.07 5.61
C GLU A 241 6.82 -16.39 4.46
N LEU A 242 5.83 -15.57 4.80
CA LEU A 242 5.07 -14.74 3.86
C LEU A 242 5.64 -13.31 3.74
N GLY A 243 6.77 -13.02 4.40
CA GLY A 243 7.43 -11.73 4.32
C GLY A 243 6.79 -10.61 5.15
N HIS A 244 6.08 -10.96 6.24
CA HIS A 244 5.42 -9.98 7.10
C HIS A 244 5.88 -10.11 8.55
N VAL A 245 6.23 -8.97 9.19
CA VAL A 245 6.53 -8.92 10.62
C VAL A 245 5.23 -9.01 11.43
N PRO A 246 5.13 -9.88 12.46
CA PRO A 246 3.94 -9.93 13.31
C PRO A 246 3.70 -8.61 14.07
N VAL A 247 2.44 -8.18 14.14
CA VAL A 247 2.07 -6.93 14.84
C VAL A 247 2.42 -7.01 16.32
N GLU A 248 2.24 -8.17 16.99
CA GLU A 248 2.58 -8.32 18.40
C GLU A 248 4.06 -8.00 18.71
N GLU A 249 4.96 -8.28 17.77
CA GLU A 249 6.39 -7.96 17.89
C GLU A 249 6.66 -6.50 17.55
N SER A 250 6.09 -6.01 16.43
CA SER A 250 6.32 -4.65 15.98
C SER A 250 5.76 -3.60 16.96
N VAL A 251 4.65 -3.83 17.63
CA VAL A 251 4.12 -2.95 18.69
C VAL A 251 5.15 -2.73 19.80
N GLU A 252 5.81 -3.78 20.27
CA GLU A 252 6.82 -3.65 21.32
C GLU A 252 8.09 -2.94 20.84
N MET A 253 8.53 -3.21 19.60
CA MET A 253 9.71 -2.60 19.03
C MET A 253 9.55 -1.09 18.76
N LEU A 254 8.32 -0.66 18.47
CA LEU A 254 8.02 0.71 18.06
C LEU A 254 7.57 1.60 19.24
N ARG A 255 7.31 1.04 20.41
CA ARG A 255 6.69 1.75 21.56
C ARG A 255 7.42 3.03 21.98
N ASP A 256 8.75 3.00 21.97
CA ASP A 256 9.60 4.10 22.40
C ASP A 256 10.29 4.82 21.21
N LEU A 257 9.79 4.55 19.99
CA LEU A 257 10.37 5.16 18.80
C LEU A 257 9.91 6.62 18.67
N ASP A 258 10.85 7.51 18.38
CA ASP A 258 10.59 8.93 18.13
C ASP A 258 9.92 9.12 16.75
N VAL A 259 8.60 8.96 16.72
CA VAL A 259 7.71 9.13 15.58
C VAL A 259 6.40 9.71 16.09
N ASP A 260 5.90 10.76 15.48
CA ASP A 260 4.71 11.46 15.99
C ASP A 260 3.45 10.58 15.90
N ARG A 261 3.27 9.88 14.77
CA ARG A 261 2.13 8.98 14.54
C ARG A 261 2.57 7.68 13.87
N ILE A 262 2.12 6.57 14.43
CA ILE A 262 2.32 5.23 13.85
C ILE A 262 0.95 4.67 13.47
N VAL A 263 0.80 4.27 12.20
CA VAL A 263 -0.46 3.77 11.64
C VAL A 263 -0.24 2.43 10.97
N TYR A 264 -0.88 1.40 11.48
CA TYR A 264 -0.90 0.05 10.90
C TYR A 264 -1.87 -0.04 9.72
N THR A 265 -1.41 -0.59 8.59
CA THR A 265 -2.20 -0.82 7.36
C THR A 265 -2.01 -2.25 6.84
N HIS A 266 -2.59 -2.60 5.70
CA HIS A 266 -2.42 -3.89 5.04
C HIS A 266 -2.92 -5.09 5.87
N LEU A 267 -4.10 -4.98 6.49
CA LEU A 267 -4.63 -6.00 7.39
C LEU A 267 -5.20 -7.21 6.63
N ASN A 268 -4.75 -8.41 6.97
CA ASN A 268 -5.38 -9.64 6.48
C ASN A 268 -6.74 -9.89 7.19
N HIS A 269 -7.68 -10.53 6.49
CA HIS A 269 -9.01 -10.84 7.03
C HIS A 269 -8.98 -11.73 8.28
N THR A 270 -7.88 -12.46 8.52
CA THR A 270 -7.69 -13.29 9.72
C THR A 270 -7.18 -12.49 10.92
N ASN A 271 -6.63 -11.28 10.69
CA ASN A 271 -6.02 -10.51 11.76
C ASN A 271 -7.04 -10.19 12.87
N PRO A 272 -6.79 -10.60 14.14
CA PRO A 272 -7.72 -10.43 15.23
C PRO A 272 -7.96 -8.96 15.64
N MET A 273 -7.15 -8.01 15.18
CA MET A 273 -7.47 -6.58 15.31
C MET A 273 -8.79 -6.18 14.63
N LEU A 274 -9.25 -6.97 13.67
CA LEU A 274 -10.54 -6.76 12.98
C LEU A 274 -11.73 -7.28 13.80
N ASP A 275 -11.49 -7.98 14.89
CA ASP A 275 -12.53 -8.53 15.76
C ASP A 275 -12.66 -7.69 17.04
N PRO A 276 -13.77 -6.92 17.22
CA PRO A 276 -13.98 -6.10 18.40
C PRO A 276 -14.14 -6.92 19.70
N MET A 277 -14.27 -8.24 19.61
CA MET A 277 -14.31 -9.14 20.78
C MET A 277 -12.91 -9.56 21.22
N GLN A 278 -11.87 -9.21 20.45
CA GLN A 278 -10.47 -9.51 20.77
C GLN A 278 -9.75 -8.24 21.28
N PRO A 279 -8.77 -8.39 22.17
CA PRO A 279 -8.09 -7.22 22.76
C PRO A 279 -7.05 -6.55 21.84
N MET A 280 -6.74 -7.12 20.68
CA MET A 280 -5.58 -6.74 19.86
C MET A 280 -5.66 -5.29 19.36
N ALA A 281 -6.83 -4.86 18.91
CA ALA A 281 -7.01 -3.46 18.52
C ALA A 281 -6.81 -2.48 19.69
N ASP A 282 -7.21 -2.87 20.89
CA ASP A 282 -7.01 -2.04 22.09
C ASP A 282 -5.55 -2.05 22.55
N ILE A 283 -4.81 -3.14 22.36
CA ILE A 283 -3.36 -3.18 22.63
C ILE A 283 -2.63 -2.15 21.75
N VAL A 284 -2.93 -2.12 20.43
CA VAL A 284 -2.36 -1.16 19.49
C VAL A 284 -2.69 0.28 19.91
N LYS A 285 -3.95 0.57 20.21
CA LYS A 285 -4.39 1.90 20.63
C LYS A 285 -3.78 2.33 21.97
N ASN A 286 -3.65 1.42 22.92
CA ASN A 286 -3.04 1.69 24.23
C ASN A 286 -1.51 1.93 24.12
N ALA A 287 -0.87 1.42 23.07
CA ALA A 287 0.50 1.78 22.72
C ALA A 287 0.62 3.18 22.08
N GLY A 288 -0.50 3.86 21.81
CA GLY A 288 -0.54 5.16 21.13
C GLY A 288 -0.58 5.06 19.61
N PHE A 289 -0.78 3.86 19.05
CA PHE A 289 -0.77 3.64 17.61
C PHE A 289 -2.19 3.58 17.04
N GLU A 290 -2.31 3.78 15.74
CA GLU A 290 -3.57 3.81 15.01
C GLU A 290 -3.67 2.60 14.05
N ILE A 291 -4.91 2.24 13.71
CA ILE A 291 -5.21 1.21 12.71
C ILE A 291 -5.91 1.91 11.55
N ALA A 292 -5.31 1.85 10.37
CA ALA A 292 -5.87 2.43 9.17
C ALA A 292 -7.25 1.83 8.84
N HIS A 293 -8.08 2.62 8.21
CA HIS A 293 -9.32 2.18 7.57
C HIS A 293 -9.51 2.93 6.25
N ASP A 294 -10.28 2.35 5.34
CA ASP A 294 -10.56 2.97 4.05
C ASP A 294 -11.23 4.34 4.24
N GLY A 295 -10.75 5.36 3.55
CA GLY A 295 -11.19 6.74 3.68
C GLY A 295 -10.58 7.53 4.84
N MET A 296 -9.71 6.93 5.68
CA MET A 296 -8.99 7.67 6.73
C MET A 296 -8.14 8.76 6.10
N THR A 297 -8.25 9.98 6.62
CA THR A 297 -7.45 11.13 6.15
C THR A 297 -6.61 11.70 7.29
N ILE A 298 -5.32 11.82 7.04
CA ILE A 298 -4.30 12.33 7.96
C ILE A 298 -3.77 13.63 7.37
N LYS A 299 -3.74 14.69 8.18
CA LYS A 299 -3.20 16.01 7.79
C LYS A 299 -2.13 16.42 8.79
N PHE A 300 -1.03 16.92 8.30
CA PHE A 300 0.11 17.44 9.09
C PHE A 300 1.00 18.36 8.24
#